data_2170a557022c0be6757894e378268515
#
_entry.id   2170a557022c0be6757894e378268515
#
_cell.length_a   1.000
_cell.length_b   1.000
_cell.length_c   1.000
_cell.angle_alpha   90.00
_cell.angle_beta   90.00
_cell.angle_gamma   90.00
#
_symmetry.space_group_name_H-M   'P 1'
#
loop_
_entity.id
_entity.type
_entity.pdbx_description
1 polymer ?
#
loop_
_entity_poly.entity_id
_entity_poly.type
_entity_poly.pdbx_seq_one_letter_code
_entity_poly.pdbx_strand_id
1 'polypeptide(L)'
;MQRIFDSEKYKQVFTTRLNTSTVVAISGQYLRNREILEYVNQDGYFRNTTIRGAITGESLDIGIIDDPLKGREEAQSHTIRNKTWDWLTDDFLTRFSDEAALLIIGTRWHIDDPIGRLRDLYKDLQVLSYKAIAEVDEKNRKAGEALFPAHKSIEFLLERKKLMSSLSWESLYQSNPIINTGTLFKQSYFKYYKETDDFIYLADEPIKKHDLRIYQTIDPAGTVSQTADDFACITFAIHNNNIIVLDTFNEQALTTTHEDIMGNLRNKWNPIYQAVEKKIFGLNIIQNAASRGIPVMPLSADGNKIYRAEPLQVHFKNGLVWFKSGFSTLEKQLLEFPNGKHDDLVDCLAYACLLLLSKNNTLTIADIYGED
;
A
#
# COMPACT_ATOMS: atom_id res chain seq x y z
N MET A 1 0.26 5.43 -29.57
CA MET A 1 0.23 6.62 -30.48
C MET A 1 0.54 6.23 -31.92
N GLN A 2 1.74 5.76 -32.30
CA GLN A 2 2.12 5.48 -33.72
C GLN A 2 1.10 4.59 -34.48
N ARG A 3 0.62 3.49 -33.86
CA ARG A 3 -0.38 2.59 -34.48
C ARG A 3 -1.70 3.29 -34.82
N ILE A 4 -2.04 4.35 -34.09
CA ILE A 4 -3.26 5.14 -34.38
C ILE A 4 -3.06 5.95 -35.66
N PHE A 5 -1.94 6.68 -35.78
CA PHE A 5 -1.60 7.45 -36.95
C PHE A 5 -1.47 6.59 -38.24
N ASP A 6 -0.99 5.35 -38.09
CA ASP A 6 -0.84 4.43 -39.22
C ASP A 6 -2.14 3.75 -39.62
N SER A 7 -3.20 3.80 -38.80
CA SER A 7 -4.46 3.14 -39.10
C SER A 7 -5.18 3.80 -40.24
N GLU A 8 -5.80 3.01 -41.11
CA GLU A 8 -6.60 3.51 -42.24
C GLU A 8 -7.76 4.41 -41.78
N LYS A 9 -8.37 4.06 -40.64
CA LYS A 9 -9.44 4.85 -40.04
C LYS A 9 -8.97 6.25 -39.62
N TYR A 10 -7.78 6.39 -39.06
CA TYR A 10 -7.21 7.70 -38.75
C TYR A 10 -6.93 8.50 -40.03
N LYS A 11 -6.31 7.86 -41.03
CA LYS A 11 -5.97 8.50 -42.32
C LYS A 11 -7.18 8.97 -43.11
N GLN A 12 -8.35 8.36 -42.90
CA GLN A 12 -9.60 8.80 -43.53
C GLN A 12 -10.16 10.07 -42.90
N VAL A 13 -9.88 10.30 -41.60
CA VAL A 13 -10.46 11.42 -40.86
C VAL A 13 -9.49 12.60 -40.76
N PHE A 14 -8.21 12.34 -40.62
CA PHE A 14 -7.18 13.35 -40.38
C PHE A 14 -6.14 13.40 -41.49
N THR A 15 -5.67 14.59 -41.77
CA THR A 15 -4.61 14.83 -42.80
C THR A 15 -3.20 14.63 -42.25
N THR A 16 -3.02 14.70 -40.93
CA THR A 16 -1.72 14.53 -40.24
C THR A 16 -1.11 13.18 -40.57
N ARG A 17 0.16 13.16 -40.94
CA ARG A 17 0.92 11.95 -41.30
C ARG A 17 2.23 11.90 -40.56
N LEU A 18 2.69 10.69 -40.29
CA LEU A 18 4.03 10.39 -39.79
C LEU A 18 4.90 9.87 -40.93
N ASN A 19 6.20 9.93 -40.77
CA ASN A 19 7.14 9.29 -41.69
C ASN A 19 6.80 7.80 -41.87
N THR A 20 6.96 7.26 -43.07
CA THR A 20 6.58 5.87 -43.38
C THR A 20 7.47 4.85 -42.70
N SER A 21 8.71 5.20 -42.40
CA SER A 21 9.67 4.35 -41.67
C SER A 21 10.10 5.01 -40.38
N THR A 22 10.65 4.20 -39.45
CA THR A 22 11.24 4.71 -38.23
C THR A 22 12.54 5.46 -38.55
N VAL A 23 12.59 6.75 -38.17
CA VAL A 23 13.74 7.63 -38.35
C VAL A 23 14.17 8.13 -36.97
N VAL A 24 15.48 7.96 -36.67
CA VAL A 24 16.02 8.28 -35.34
C VAL A 24 16.56 9.70 -35.30
N ALA A 25 17.49 10.06 -36.11
CA ALA A 25 18.09 11.40 -36.17
C ALA A 25 18.81 11.58 -37.50
N ILE A 26 18.06 11.98 -38.55
CA ILE A 26 18.65 12.24 -39.86
C ILE A 26 18.26 13.66 -40.28
N SER A 27 19.25 14.50 -40.54
CA SER A 27 19.00 15.88 -40.99
C SER A 27 18.10 15.93 -42.21
N GLY A 28 17.11 16.81 -42.16
CA GLY A 28 16.15 17.02 -43.23
C GLY A 28 15.00 15.98 -43.31
N GLN A 29 14.90 15.06 -42.39
CA GLN A 29 13.78 14.12 -42.31
C GLN A 29 12.96 14.34 -41.04
N TYR A 30 11.65 14.14 -41.14
CA TYR A 30 10.75 14.17 -39.97
C TYR A 30 11.01 12.96 -39.05
N LEU A 31 11.26 13.23 -37.79
CA LEU A 31 11.59 12.19 -36.81
C LEU A 31 10.38 11.29 -36.51
N ARG A 32 10.63 10.00 -36.42
CA ARG A 32 9.65 9.01 -35.97
C ARG A 32 10.37 7.93 -35.17
N ASN A 33 10.32 8.03 -33.86
CA ASN A 33 10.93 7.06 -32.95
C ASN A 33 10.06 6.85 -31.70
N ARG A 34 10.61 6.31 -30.65
CA ARG A 34 9.85 6.06 -29.40
C ARG A 34 9.58 7.33 -28.59
N GLU A 35 10.38 8.34 -28.74
CA GLU A 35 10.33 9.57 -27.94
C GLU A 35 9.71 10.73 -28.71
N ILE A 36 9.98 10.85 -30.00
CA ILE A 36 9.58 11.99 -30.81
C ILE A 36 8.86 11.50 -32.07
N LEU A 37 7.72 12.14 -32.35
CA LEU A 37 6.94 11.97 -33.57
C LEU A 37 6.72 13.35 -34.21
N GLU A 38 7.47 13.65 -35.25
CA GLU A 38 7.25 14.86 -36.06
C GLU A 38 6.21 14.63 -37.17
N TYR A 39 5.41 15.63 -37.42
CA TYR A 39 4.35 15.55 -38.41
C TYR A 39 4.87 15.97 -39.78
N VAL A 40 4.65 15.14 -40.80
CA VAL A 40 5.09 15.42 -42.17
C VAL A 40 4.37 16.64 -42.72
N ASN A 41 5.14 17.63 -43.24
CA ASN A 41 4.66 18.88 -43.77
C ASN A 41 3.84 19.75 -42.82
N GLN A 42 4.07 19.64 -41.53
CA GLN A 42 3.42 20.46 -40.51
C GLN A 42 4.44 20.85 -39.44
N ASP A 43 4.32 22.05 -38.90
CA ASP A 43 5.03 22.48 -37.74
C ASP A 43 4.38 21.85 -36.52
N GLY A 44 5.13 21.16 -35.71
CA GLY A 44 4.64 20.52 -34.53
C GLY A 44 5.05 19.05 -34.43
N TYR A 45 5.11 18.59 -33.21
CA TYR A 45 5.54 17.25 -32.91
C TYR A 45 4.91 16.78 -31.59
N PHE A 46 4.91 15.49 -31.42
CA PHE A 46 4.60 14.85 -30.14
C PHE A 46 5.91 14.31 -29.55
N ARG A 47 6.15 14.64 -28.27
CA ARG A 47 7.25 14.08 -27.50
C ARG A 47 6.73 13.39 -26.26
N ASN A 48 7.23 12.20 -25.96
CA ASN A 48 7.02 11.54 -24.70
C ASN A 48 8.29 11.50 -23.87
N THR A 49 8.13 11.62 -22.58
CA THR A 49 9.21 11.52 -21.61
C THR A 49 8.70 10.88 -20.32
N THR A 50 9.56 10.61 -19.39
CA THR A 50 9.17 10.17 -18.03
C THR A 50 9.25 11.36 -17.07
N ILE A 51 8.58 11.27 -15.95
CA ILE A 51 8.79 12.21 -14.84
C ILE A 51 10.29 12.24 -14.52
N ARG A 52 10.88 13.43 -14.43
CA ARG A 52 12.32 13.69 -14.33
C ARG A 52 13.13 13.36 -15.60
N GLY A 53 12.48 13.01 -16.71
CA GLY A 53 13.15 12.93 -18.01
C GLY A 53 13.47 14.32 -18.54
N ALA A 54 14.45 14.40 -19.47
CA ALA A 54 14.87 15.66 -20.07
C ALA A 54 13.77 16.27 -20.92
N ILE A 55 13.33 17.48 -20.58
CA ILE A 55 12.37 18.30 -21.32
C ILE A 55 12.91 19.73 -21.56
N THR A 56 14.19 19.93 -21.28
CA THR A 56 14.86 21.24 -21.46
C THR A 56 14.91 21.64 -22.91
N GLY A 57 14.67 22.94 -23.18
CA GLY A 57 14.75 23.49 -24.54
C GLY A 57 13.50 23.29 -25.40
N GLU A 58 12.45 22.67 -24.86
CA GLU A 58 11.17 22.46 -25.56
C GLU A 58 10.11 23.48 -25.07
N SER A 59 9.19 23.84 -25.94
CA SER A 59 7.96 24.58 -25.62
C SER A 59 6.78 23.64 -25.73
N LEU A 60 5.75 23.84 -24.87
CA LEU A 60 4.56 23.01 -24.82
C LEU A 60 3.31 23.85 -25.03
N ASP A 61 2.48 23.43 -25.99
CA ASP A 61 1.12 23.95 -26.19
C ASP A 61 0.08 23.06 -25.52
N ILE A 62 0.36 21.74 -25.43
CA ILE A 62 -0.46 20.77 -24.72
C ILE A 62 0.44 19.85 -23.92
N GLY A 63 0.33 19.91 -22.60
CA GLY A 63 1.00 19.01 -21.68
C GLY A 63 0.05 17.93 -21.18
N ILE A 64 0.44 16.65 -21.33
CA ILE A 64 -0.34 15.51 -20.83
C ILE A 64 0.52 14.74 -19.84
N ILE A 65 0.02 14.59 -18.63
CA ILE A 65 0.65 13.78 -17.57
C ILE A 65 -0.27 12.60 -17.28
N ASP A 66 0.26 11.39 -17.41
CA ASP A 66 -0.45 10.15 -17.17
C ASP A 66 0.18 9.43 -15.98
N ASP A 67 -0.63 9.15 -14.93
CA ASP A 67 -0.23 8.52 -13.67
C ASP A 67 1.08 9.08 -13.08
N PRO A 68 1.07 10.34 -12.56
CA PRO A 68 2.29 11.01 -12.06
C PRO A 68 2.96 10.29 -10.89
N LEU A 69 2.25 9.40 -10.19
CA LEU A 69 2.76 8.55 -9.11
C LEU A 69 2.51 7.08 -9.46
N LYS A 70 3.55 6.26 -9.38
CA LYS A 70 3.49 4.82 -9.69
C LYS A 70 2.96 4.01 -8.52
N GLY A 71 1.67 4.16 -8.27
CA GLY A 71 1.02 3.35 -7.24
C GLY A 71 1.23 3.88 -5.82
N ARG A 72 0.88 3.03 -4.87
CA ARG A 72 0.73 3.39 -3.47
C ARG A 72 2.04 3.75 -2.77
N GLU A 73 3.09 2.99 -3.01
CA GLU A 73 4.39 3.19 -2.34
C GLU A 73 4.93 4.60 -2.61
N GLU A 74 4.97 5.01 -3.88
CA GLU A 74 5.38 6.37 -4.24
C GLU A 74 4.44 7.42 -3.66
N ALA A 75 3.13 7.18 -3.71
CA ALA A 75 2.13 8.11 -3.22
C ALA A 75 2.18 8.31 -1.68
N GLN A 76 2.60 7.31 -0.92
CA GLN A 76 2.77 7.44 0.54
C GLN A 76 4.08 8.13 0.92
N SER A 77 5.07 8.16 0.04
CA SER A 77 6.34 8.85 0.29
C SER A 77 6.18 10.36 0.11
N HIS A 78 6.27 11.11 1.21
CA HIS A 78 6.27 12.59 1.17
C HIS A 78 7.39 13.13 0.27
N THR A 79 8.58 12.50 0.34
CA THR A 79 9.73 12.88 -0.49
C THR A 79 9.44 12.70 -1.98
N ILE A 80 8.80 11.60 -2.38
CA ILE A 80 8.47 11.34 -3.79
C ILE A 80 7.38 12.30 -4.26
N ARG A 81 6.32 12.52 -3.46
CA ARG A 81 5.28 13.49 -3.79
C ARG A 81 5.85 14.89 -4.02
N ASN A 82 6.75 15.36 -3.13
CA ASN A 82 7.39 16.64 -3.29
C ASN A 82 8.27 16.70 -4.56
N LYS A 83 9.12 15.70 -4.79
CA LYS A 83 9.95 15.65 -6.00
C LYS A 83 9.12 15.62 -7.30
N THR A 84 7.94 15.00 -7.27
CA THR A 84 7.01 14.98 -8.41
C THR A 84 6.35 16.35 -8.58
N TRP A 85 6.03 17.01 -7.49
CA TRP A 85 5.50 18.37 -7.49
C TRP A 85 6.53 19.38 -8.00
N ASP A 86 7.75 19.35 -7.48
CA ASP A 86 8.84 20.23 -7.91
C ASP A 86 9.13 20.05 -9.42
N TRP A 87 9.16 18.80 -9.92
CA TRP A 87 9.25 18.53 -11.34
C TRP A 87 8.08 19.12 -12.14
N LEU A 88 6.85 19.00 -11.62
CA LEU A 88 5.69 19.59 -12.28
C LEU A 88 5.80 21.12 -12.37
N THR A 89 6.15 21.79 -11.27
CA THR A 89 6.17 23.26 -11.20
C THR A 89 7.42 23.87 -11.85
N ASP A 90 8.57 23.30 -11.62
CA ASP A 90 9.86 23.92 -11.97
C ASP A 90 10.35 23.48 -13.35
N ASP A 91 10.06 22.23 -13.76
CA ASP A 91 10.52 21.70 -15.04
C ASP A 91 9.41 21.70 -16.10
N PHE A 92 8.22 21.18 -15.77
CA PHE A 92 7.18 20.91 -16.76
C PHE A 92 6.36 22.16 -17.09
N LEU A 93 5.78 22.84 -16.09
CA LEU A 93 4.94 24.03 -16.33
C LEU A 93 5.72 25.22 -16.86
N THR A 94 7.00 25.32 -16.57
CA THR A 94 7.87 26.37 -17.12
C THR A 94 8.05 26.28 -18.65
N ARG A 95 7.64 25.18 -19.28
CA ARG A 95 7.68 24.98 -20.73
C ARG A 95 6.42 25.44 -21.45
N PHE A 96 5.38 25.77 -20.71
CA PHE A 96 4.09 26.14 -21.27
C PHE A 96 4.15 27.52 -21.91
N SER A 97 3.55 27.64 -23.09
CA SER A 97 3.17 28.94 -23.70
C SER A 97 1.97 29.52 -22.96
N ASP A 98 1.67 30.80 -23.18
CA ASP A 98 0.60 31.50 -22.47
C ASP A 98 -0.80 30.85 -22.66
N GLU A 99 -1.04 30.22 -23.80
CA GLU A 99 -2.30 29.53 -24.13
C GLU A 99 -2.25 28.03 -23.96
N ALA A 100 -1.20 27.51 -23.35
CA ALA A 100 -1.01 26.07 -23.23
C ALA A 100 -2.03 25.43 -22.30
N ALA A 101 -2.43 24.20 -22.66
CA ALA A 101 -3.36 23.40 -21.89
C ALA A 101 -2.68 22.27 -21.13
N LEU A 102 -3.05 22.05 -19.88
CA LEU A 102 -2.61 20.94 -19.05
C LEU A 102 -3.73 19.92 -18.88
N LEU A 103 -3.44 18.66 -19.20
CA LEU A 103 -4.29 17.51 -18.88
C LEU A 103 -3.52 16.56 -17.96
N ILE A 104 -4.05 16.33 -16.77
CA ILE A 104 -3.50 15.32 -15.85
C ILE A 104 -4.53 14.20 -15.69
N ILE A 105 -4.09 13.00 -16.00
CA ILE A 105 -4.86 11.77 -15.81
C ILE A 105 -4.15 10.99 -14.69
N GLY A 106 -4.88 10.48 -13.72
CA GLY A 106 -4.23 9.72 -12.66
C GLY A 106 -5.19 9.10 -11.67
N THR A 107 -4.70 8.05 -11.05
CA THR A 107 -5.35 7.42 -9.90
C THR A 107 -5.05 8.22 -8.65
N ARG A 108 -6.09 8.57 -7.88
CA ARG A 108 -5.97 9.37 -6.67
C ARG A 108 -5.51 8.51 -5.47
N TRP A 109 -4.21 8.26 -5.38
CA TRP A 109 -3.63 7.44 -4.32
C TRP A 109 -3.51 8.14 -2.97
N HIS A 110 -3.37 9.47 -2.97
CA HIS A 110 -3.16 10.27 -1.77
C HIS A 110 -3.83 11.64 -1.91
N ILE A 111 -4.31 12.21 -0.80
CA ILE A 111 -4.95 13.54 -0.85
C ILE A 111 -3.97 14.61 -1.30
N ASP A 112 -2.71 14.53 -0.84
CA ASP A 112 -1.61 15.44 -1.19
C ASP A 112 -0.82 14.91 -2.42
N ASP A 113 -1.50 14.36 -3.43
CA ASP A 113 -0.93 14.06 -4.73
C ASP A 113 -0.93 15.31 -5.64
N PRO A 114 -0.23 15.30 -6.78
CA PRO A 114 -0.19 16.48 -7.66
C PRO A 114 -1.57 17.01 -8.06
N ILE A 115 -2.56 16.13 -8.31
CA ILE A 115 -3.94 16.54 -8.62
C ILE A 115 -4.59 17.22 -7.41
N GLY A 116 -4.36 16.69 -6.19
CA GLY A 116 -4.87 17.29 -4.96
C GLY A 116 -4.33 18.70 -4.76
N ARG A 117 -3.01 18.87 -4.87
CA ARG A 117 -2.36 20.18 -4.75
C ARG A 117 -2.87 21.19 -5.78
N LEU A 118 -3.05 20.76 -7.04
CA LEU A 118 -3.61 21.63 -8.08
C LEU A 118 -5.05 22.05 -7.77
N ARG A 119 -5.88 21.14 -7.26
CA ARG A 119 -7.28 21.46 -6.84
C ARG A 119 -7.33 22.45 -5.69
N ASP A 120 -6.35 22.43 -4.80
CA ASP A 120 -6.28 23.38 -3.69
C ASP A 120 -5.84 24.77 -4.17
N LEU A 121 -4.94 24.83 -5.16
CA LEU A 121 -4.41 26.06 -5.71
C LEU A 121 -5.35 26.73 -6.73
N TYR A 122 -5.95 25.95 -7.62
CA TYR A 122 -6.76 26.44 -8.74
C TYR A 122 -8.23 26.10 -8.54
N LYS A 123 -9.05 27.10 -8.21
CA LYS A 123 -10.50 26.91 -7.99
C LYS A 123 -11.27 26.67 -9.28
N ASP A 124 -10.73 27.11 -10.41
CA ASP A 124 -11.33 26.97 -11.75
C ASP A 124 -10.90 25.67 -12.45
N LEU A 125 -10.16 24.80 -11.76
CA LEU A 125 -9.70 23.53 -12.33
C LEU A 125 -10.90 22.65 -12.69
N GLN A 126 -10.99 22.27 -13.97
CA GLN A 126 -12.02 21.34 -14.41
C GLN A 126 -11.63 19.92 -14.02
N VAL A 127 -12.40 19.31 -13.12
CA VAL A 127 -12.15 17.96 -12.60
C VAL A 127 -13.21 17.01 -13.10
N LEU A 128 -12.78 15.97 -13.82
CA LEU A 128 -13.61 14.83 -14.20
C LEU A 128 -13.29 13.65 -13.27
N SER A 129 -14.25 13.24 -12.48
CA SER A 129 -14.08 12.12 -11.54
C SER A 129 -15.24 11.15 -11.68
N TYR A 130 -14.91 9.87 -11.89
CA TYR A 130 -15.88 8.82 -12.10
C TYR A 130 -15.74 7.76 -11.01
N LYS A 131 -16.71 7.69 -10.12
CA LYS A 131 -16.77 6.65 -9.07
C LYS A 131 -17.19 5.32 -9.67
N ALA A 132 -16.52 4.24 -9.27
CA ALA A 132 -16.87 2.90 -9.75
C ALA A 132 -18.30 2.49 -9.36
N ILE A 133 -18.75 2.89 -8.17
CA ILE A 133 -20.14 2.76 -7.71
C ILE A 133 -20.67 4.16 -7.41
N ALA A 134 -21.80 4.53 -7.99
CA ALA A 134 -22.44 5.82 -7.71
C ALA A 134 -22.89 5.90 -6.26
N GLU A 135 -22.55 6.98 -5.56
CA GLU A 135 -22.97 7.21 -4.17
C GLU A 135 -24.25 8.02 -4.07
N VAL A 136 -24.56 8.77 -5.12
CA VAL A 136 -25.76 9.57 -5.29
C VAL A 136 -26.33 9.35 -6.69
N ASP A 137 -27.58 9.76 -6.91
CA ASP A 137 -28.15 9.78 -8.25
C ASP A 137 -27.37 10.75 -9.14
N GLU A 138 -26.91 10.27 -10.27
CA GLU A 138 -26.21 11.03 -11.31
C GLU A 138 -27.09 11.16 -12.56
N LYS A 139 -26.66 11.95 -13.54
CA LYS A 139 -27.43 12.15 -14.78
C LYS A 139 -27.77 10.84 -15.49
N ASN A 140 -26.85 9.88 -15.51
CA ASN A 140 -26.94 8.65 -16.31
C ASN A 140 -26.98 7.37 -15.49
N ARG A 141 -26.96 7.43 -14.16
CA ARG A 141 -27.00 6.25 -13.26
C ARG A 141 -27.54 6.61 -11.88
N LYS A 142 -28.13 5.62 -11.23
CA LYS A 142 -28.65 5.74 -9.88
C LYS A 142 -27.59 5.41 -8.82
N ALA A 143 -27.82 5.89 -7.60
CA ALA A 143 -27.01 5.48 -6.44
C ALA A 143 -26.96 3.95 -6.32
N GLY A 144 -25.77 3.40 -6.09
CA GLY A 144 -25.54 1.96 -6.04
C GLY A 144 -25.21 1.30 -7.38
N GLU A 145 -25.36 1.99 -8.50
CA GLU A 145 -25.07 1.41 -9.82
C GLU A 145 -23.58 1.50 -10.16
N ALA A 146 -23.08 0.47 -10.86
CA ALA A 146 -21.72 0.42 -11.37
C ALA A 146 -21.51 1.42 -12.51
N LEU A 147 -20.29 1.96 -12.64
CA LEU A 147 -19.92 2.91 -13.70
C LEU A 147 -20.04 2.29 -15.08
N PHE A 148 -19.60 1.06 -15.24
CA PHE A 148 -19.63 0.37 -16.54
C PHE A 148 -20.04 -1.12 -16.33
N PRO A 149 -21.35 -1.38 -16.11
CA PRO A 149 -21.85 -2.71 -15.74
C PRO A 149 -21.53 -3.80 -16.75
N ALA A 150 -21.47 -3.47 -18.05
CA ALA A 150 -21.13 -4.43 -19.10
C ALA A 150 -19.68 -4.96 -19.00
N HIS A 151 -18.80 -4.25 -18.31
CA HIS A 151 -17.39 -4.64 -18.14
C HIS A 151 -17.05 -5.03 -16.68
N LYS A 152 -17.62 -4.31 -15.71
CA LYS A 152 -17.46 -4.57 -14.28
C LYS A 152 -18.82 -4.47 -13.60
N SER A 153 -19.46 -5.62 -13.36
CA SER A 153 -20.76 -5.66 -12.72
C SER A 153 -20.69 -5.18 -11.26
N ILE A 154 -21.86 -4.88 -10.70
CA ILE A 154 -21.95 -4.46 -9.29
C ILE A 154 -21.47 -5.57 -8.34
N GLU A 155 -21.76 -6.84 -8.63
CA GLU A 155 -21.33 -8.00 -7.86
C GLU A 155 -19.81 -8.11 -7.84
N PHE A 156 -19.16 -7.96 -9.00
CA PHE A 156 -17.72 -7.92 -9.11
C PHE A 156 -17.10 -6.79 -8.26
N LEU A 157 -17.67 -5.59 -8.33
CA LEU A 157 -17.20 -4.44 -7.56
C LEU A 157 -17.36 -4.64 -6.06
N LEU A 158 -18.48 -5.19 -5.63
CA LEU A 158 -18.73 -5.47 -4.20
C LEU A 158 -17.79 -6.56 -3.67
N GLU A 159 -17.49 -7.58 -4.48
CA GLU A 159 -16.47 -8.59 -4.13
C GLU A 159 -15.09 -7.94 -3.95
N ARG A 160 -14.65 -7.09 -4.88
CA ARG A 160 -13.39 -6.34 -4.74
C ARG A 160 -13.37 -5.45 -3.47
N LYS A 161 -14.49 -4.79 -3.18
CA LYS A 161 -14.63 -3.97 -1.97
C LYS A 161 -14.45 -4.77 -0.68
N LYS A 162 -14.84 -6.05 -0.65
CA LYS A 162 -14.62 -6.95 0.49
C LYS A 162 -13.14 -7.32 0.67
N LEU A 163 -12.41 -7.46 -0.45
CA LEU A 163 -11.01 -7.87 -0.46
C LEU A 163 -10.03 -6.70 -0.20
N MET A 164 -10.51 -5.46 -0.23
CA MET A 164 -9.66 -4.27 -0.14
C MET A 164 -9.86 -3.54 1.18
N SER A 165 -8.80 -2.86 1.63
CA SER A 165 -8.93 -1.86 2.69
C SER A 165 -9.87 -0.74 2.26
N SER A 166 -10.48 -0.06 3.22
CA SER A 166 -11.34 1.09 2.91
C SER A 166 -10.57 2.20 2.22
N LEU A 167 -9.31 2.44 2.62
CA LEU A 167 -8.43 3.42 1.98
C LEU A 167 -8.19 3.10 0.51
N SER A 168 -7.85 1.83 0.21
CA SER A 168 -7.63 1.37 -1.15
C SER A 168 -8.88 1.50 -2.01
N TRP A 169 -10.03 1.10 -1.48
CA TRP A 169 -11.30 1.19 -2.19
C TRP A 169 -11.64 2.63 -2.55
N GLU A 170 -11.58 3.53 -1.56
CA GLU A 170 -11.89 4.95 -1.78
C GLU A 170 -10.93 5.60 -2.78
N SER A 171 -9.64 5.32 -2.69
CA SER A 171 -8.64 5.85 -3.60
C SER A 171 -8.79 5.31 -5.04
N LEU A 172 -8.82 3.98 -5.19
CA LEU A 172 -8.70 3.33 -6.50
C LEU A 172 -10.02 3.22 -7.26
N TYR A 173 -11.11 3.01 -6.55
CA TYR A 173 -12.41 2.77 -7.16
C TYR A 173 -13.36 3.95 -7.05
N GLN A 174 -13.24 4.77 -5.99
CA GLN A 174 -14.11 5.92 -5.80
C GLN A 174 -13.44 7.26 -6.12
N SER A 175 -12.15 7.26 -6.54
CA SER A 175 -11.37 8.47 -6.83
C SER A 175 -11.41 9.50 -5.70
N ASN A 176 -11.56 9.01 -4.46
CA ASN A 176 -11.73 9.78 -3.25
C ASN A 176 -10.64 9.41 -2.23
N PRO A 177 -9.40 9.90 -2.40
CA PRO A 177 -8.37 9.64 -1.41
C PRO A 177 -8.76 10.33 -0.10
N ILE A 178 -8.95 9.54 0.94
CA ILE A 178 -9.29 10.03 2.27
C ILE A 178 -8.01 10.15 3.11
N ILE A 179 -7.92 11.21 3.89
CA ILE A 179 -6.97 11.22 5.00
C ILE A 179 -7.55 10.23 6.01
N ASN A 180 -6.74 9.30 6.47
CA ASN A 180 -7.16 8.44 7.56
C ASN A 180 -7.17 9.25 8.87
N THR A 181 -8.12 10.18 8.99
CA THR A 181 -8.36 10.95 10.22
C THR A 181 -9.19 10.16 11.23
N GLY A 182 -9.76 9.03 10.79
CA GLY A 182 -10.48 8.09 11.63
C GLY A 182 -9.62 6.89 12.02
N THR A 183 -10.10 6.09 12.95
CA THR A 183 -9.47 4.84 13.34
C THR A 183 -9.58 3.79 12.24
N LEU A 184 -8.48 3.09 11.96
CA LEU A 184 -8.43 2.05 10.94
C LEU A 184 -9.28 0.83 11.35
N PHE A 185 -9.34 0.56 12.62
CA PHE A 185 -10.07 -0.56 13.21
C PHE A 185 -11.30 -0.05 13.98
N LYS A 186 -12.39 -0.80 13.90
CA LYS A 186 -13.64 -0.48 14.60
C LYS A 186 -13.95 -1.60 15.59
N GLN A 187 -14.50 -1.24 16.74
CA GLN A 187 -14.91 -2.22 17.76
C GLN A 187 -15.88 -3.28 17.19
N SER A 188 -16.72 -2.90 16.22
CA SER A 188 -17.63 -3.84 15.56
C SER A 188 -16.94 -4.95 14.75
N TYR A 189 -15.63 -4.82 14.48
CA TYR A 189 -14.84 -5.85 13.80
C TYR A 189 -14.26 -6.89 14.76
N PHE A 190 -14.26 -6.61 16.07
CA PHE A 190 -13.61 -7.44 17.07
C PHE A 190 -14.38 -8.74 17.28
N LYS A 191 -13.65 -9.86 17.25
CA LYS A 191 -14.16 -11.20 17.54
C LYS A 191 -13.43 -11.76 18.74
N TYR A 192 -14.19 -12.28 19.68
CA TYR A 192 -13.63 -12.85 20.90
C TYR A 192 -13.84 -14.35 20.90
N TYR A 193 -12.75 -15.08 21.18
CA TYR A 193 -12.85 -16.53 21.40
C TYR A 193 -13.16 -16.84 22.88
N LYS A 194 -13.74 -18.02 23.09
CA LYS A 194 -13.87 -18.64 24.42
C LYS A 194 -12.86 -19.77 24.53
N GLU A 195 -12.40 -20.07 25.75
CA GLU A 195 -11.45 -21.16 25.97
C GLU A 195 -11.85 -22.00 27.18
N THR A 196 -11.46 -23.28 27.13
CA THR A 196 -11.40 -24.21 28.24
C THR A 196 -9.94 -24.66 28.41
N ASP A 197 -9.66 -25.60 29.31
CA ASP A 197 -8.31 -26.11 29.49
C ASP A 197 -7.74 -26.70 28.19
N ASP A 198 -8.55 -27.43 27.42
CA ASP A 198 -8.10 -28.17 26.21
C ASP A 198 -8.47 -27.50 24.88
N PHE A 199 -9.46 -26.61 24.87
CA PHE A 199 -10.02 -26.08 23.62
C PHE A 199 -10.07 -24.56 23.58
N ILE A 200 -9.96 -24.02 22.36
CA ILE A 200 -10.35 -22.66 21.98
C ILE A 200 -11.58 -22.78 21.08
N TYR A 201 -12.58 -21.93 21.28
CA TYR A 201 -13.81 -21.89 20.50
C TYR A 201 -13.89 -20.60 19.68
N LEU A 202 -13.81 -20.71 18.36
CA LEU A 202 -14.10 -19.60 17.45
C LEU A 202 -15.59 -19.64 17.11
N ALA A 203 -16.40 -18.81 17.76
CA ALA A 203 -17.84 -18.97 17.86
C ALA A 203 -18.15 -20.35 18.47
N ASP A 204 -18.68 -21.27 17.68
CA ASP A 204 -19.06 -22.63 18.13
C ASP A 204 -18.08 -23.72 17.63
N GLU A 205 -17.02 -23.35 16.89
CA GLU A 205 -16.03 -24.29 16.36
C GLU A 205 -14.93 -24.57 17.40
N PRO A 206 -14.82 -25.80 17.91
CA PRO A 206 -13.80 -26.17 18.89
C PRO A 206 -12.47 -26.49 18.18
N ILE A 207 -11.39 -25.91 18.67
CA ILE A 207 -10.01 -26.17 18.22
C ILE A 207 -9.22 -26.65 19.42
N LYS A 208 -8.58 -27.81 19.29
CA LYS A 208 -7.73 -28.32 20.39
C LYS A 208 -6.46 -27.46 20.52
N LYS A 209 -6.14 -27.06 21.72
CA LYS A 209 -4.98 -26.20 21.99
C LYS A 209 -3.65 -26.84 21.57
N HIS A 210 -3.52 -28.16 21.72
CA HIS A 210 -2.29 -28.89 21.35
C HIS A 210 -2.08 -29.01 19.83
N ASP A 211 -3.13 -28.80 19.02
CA ASP A 211 -3.05 -28.81 17.56
C ASP A 211 -2.64 -27.42 17.01
N LEU A 212 -2.60 -26.39 17.86
CA LEU A 212 -2.26 -25.05 17.44
C LEU A 212 -0.79 -24.89 17.10
N ARG A 213 -0.51 -24.34 15.93
CA ARG A 213 0.84 -23.92 15.54
C ARG A 213 1.06 -22.49 15.97
N ILE A 214 1.90 -22.32 17.01
CA ILE A 214 2.12 -21.04 17.68
C ILE A 214 3.30 -20.30 17.05
N TYR A 215 3.16 -19.00 16.92
CA TYR A 215 4.14 -18.08 16.38
C TYR A 215 4.20 -16.84 17.24
N GLN A 216 5.30 -16.11 17.16
CA GLN A 216 5.45 -14.81 17.80
C GLN A 216 5.96 -13.77 16.83
N THR A 217 5.40 -12.57 16.87
CA THR A 217 5.91 -11.38 16.18
C THR A 217 6.35 -10.37 17.23
N ILE A 218 7.53 -9.80 17.05
CA ILE A 218 8.20 -8.97 18.03
C ILE A 218 8.67 -7.67 17.39
N ASP A 219 8.26 -6.55 17.97
CA ASP A 219 8.87 -5.24 17.76
C ASP A 219 9.75 -4.93 18.99
N PRO A 220 11.08 -5.02 18.85
CA PRO A 220 11.96 -4.75 19.98
C PRO A 220 12.10 -3.27 20.29
N ALA A 221 11.39 -2.40 19.60
CA ALA A 221 11.49 -0.94 19.59
C ALA A 221 12.81 -0.43 20.21
N GLY A 222 13.52 0.40 19.52
CA GLY A 222 14.81 0.83 20.04
C GLY A 222 15.19 2.19 19.46
N THR A 223 15.29 3.17 20.33
CA THR A 223 16.06 4.38 20.05
C THR A 223 17.47 4.22 20.61
N VAL A 224 18.43 4.98 20.07
CA VAL A 224 19.83 5.02 20.55
C VAL A 224 19.92 5.65 21.95
N SER A 225 18.78 6.02 22.55
CA SER A 225 18.72 6.63 23.89
C SER A 225 18.82 5.56 25.00
N GLN A 226 19.45 5.91 26.12
CA GLN A 226 19.52 5.05 27.31
C GLN A 226 18.21 4.94 28.08
N THR A 227 17.11 5.44 27.52
CA THR A 227 15.77 5.33 28.08
C THR A 227 15.12 4.03 27.64
N ALA A 228 14.31 3.44 28.52
CA ALA A 228 13.54 2.25 28.21
C ALA A 228 12.51 2.57 27.11
N ASP A 229 12.51 1.77 26.04
CA ASP A 229 11.53 1.84 24.95
C ASP A 229 10.50 0.71 25.10
N ASP A 230 9.36 0.86 24.43
CA ASP A 230 8.30 -0.15 24.47
C ASP A 230 8.73 -1.40 23.68
N PHE A 231 8.87 -2.53 24.37
CA PHE A 231 9.04 -3.84 23.75
C PHE A 231 7.67 -4.48 23.60
N ALA A 232 7.31 -4.84 22.37
CA ALA A 232 6.03 -5.46 22.08
C ALA A 232 6.19 -6.86 21.47
N CYS A 233 5.30 -7.77 21.89
CA CYS A 233 5.19 -9.11 21.32
C CYS A 233 3.72 -9.54 21.23
N ILE A 234 3.35 -10.08 20.08
CA ILE A 234 2.09 -10.83 19.89
C ILE A 234 2.42 -12.31 19.77
N THR A 235 1.83 -13.13 20.63
CA THR A 235 1.81 -14.58 20.49
C THR A 235 0.49 -14.99 19.83
N PHE A 236 0.55 -15.71 18.73
CA PHE A 236 -0.63 -16.07 17.96
C PHE A 236 -0.53 -17.48 17.35
N ALA A 237 -1.69 -18.02 17.01
CA ALA A 237 -1.83 -19.22 16.19
C ALA A 237 -2.55 -18.92 14.89
N ILE A 238 -2.31 -19.73 13.86
CA ILE A 238 -3.01 -19.67 12.58
C ILE A 238 -3.84 -20.95 12.42
N HIS A 239 -5.15 -20.79 12.21
CA HIS A 239 -6.07 -21.90 11.94
C HIS A 239 -7.09 -21.48 10.89
N ASN A 240 -7.18 -22.21 9.77
CA ASN A 240 -8.13 -21.93 8.67
C ASN A 240 -8.20 -20.46 8.27
N ASN A 241 -7.04 -19.83 8.00
CA ASN A 241 -6.89 -18.40 7.72
C ASN A 241 -7.29 -17.44 8.85
N ASN A 242 -7.69 -17.96 10.02
CA ASN A 242 -7.89 -17.12 11.19
C ASN A 242 -6.56 -16.89 11.91
N ILE A 243 -6.37 -15.68 12.40
CA ILE A 243 -5.33 -15.30 13.36
C ILE A 243 -5.97 -15.34 14.74
N ILE A 244 -5.44 -16.19 15.62
CA ILE A 244 -5.90 -16.34 16.99
C ILE A 244 -4.82 -15.77 17.91
N VAL A 245 -5.04 -14.61 18.49
CA VAL A 245 -4.10 -13.97 19.42
C VAL A 245 -4.23 -14.64 20.78
N LEU A 246 -3.17 -15.31 21.21
CA LEU A 246 -3.13 -16.09 22.45
C LEU A 246 -2.59 -15.30 23.63
N ASP A 247 -1.65 -14.37 23.37
CA ASP A 247 -1.02 -13.54 24.40
C ASP A 247 -0.49 -12.24 23.82
N THR A 248 -0.40 -11.21 24.65
CA THR A 248 0.18 -9.92 24.32
C THR A 248 1.16 -9.51 25.40
N PHE A 249 2.33 -9.05 24.99
CA PHE A 249 3.33 -8.45 25.89
C PHE A 249 3.66 -7.05 25.34
N ASN A 250 3.54 -6.04 26.20
CA ASN A 250 3.90 -4.66 25.83
C ASN A 250 4.35 -3.93 27.10
N GLU A 251 5.65 -3.80 27.29
CA GLU A 251 6.25 -3.15 28.45
C GLU A 251 7.49 -2.37 28.04
N GLN A 252 7.79 -1.32 28.80
CA GLN A 252 9.05 -0.61 28.67
C GLN A 252 10.20 -1.49 29.18
N ALA A 253 11.17 -1.74 28.31
CA ALA A 253 12.29 -2.61 28.62
C ALA A 253 13.61 -2.01 28.13
N LEU A 254 14.68 -2.27 28.88
CA LEU A 254 16.02 -1.94 28.43
C LEU A 254 16.44 -2.90 27.31
N THR A 255 17.13 -2.42 26.31
CA THR A 255 17.62 -3.25 25.19
C THR A 255 18.43 -4.45 25.64
N THR A 256 19.14 -4.33 26.78
CA THR A 256 19.92 -5.42 27.39
C THR A 256 19.07 -6.56 27.93
N THR A 257 17.77 -6.35 28.16
CA THR A 257 16.85 -7.37 28.70
C THR A 257 15.97 -8.00 27.61
N HIS A 258 16.02 -7.53 26.37
CA HIS A 258 15.17 -8.01 25.28
C HIS A 258 15.35 -9.50 24.99
N GLU A 259 16.60 -10.01 25.02
CA GLU A 259 16.88 -11.44 24.80
C GLU A 259 16.28 -12.32 25.92
N ASP A 260 16.33 -11.86 27.16
CA ASP A 260 15.74 -12.57 28.29
C ASP A 260 14.22 -12.61 28.22
N ILE A 261 13.59 -11.48 27.83
CA ILE A 261 12.14 -11.40 27.60
C ILE A 261 11.73 -12.37 26.49
N MET A 262 12.44 -12.36 25.36
CA MET A 262 12.19 -13.28 24.25
C MET A 262 12.34 -14.75 24.69
N GLY A 263 13.38 -15.05 25.45
CA GLY A 263 13.62 -16.38 26.01
C GLY A 263 12.47 -16.84 26.91
N ASN A 264 12.00 -15.97 27.79
CA ASN A 264 10.87 -16.26 28.69
C ASN A 264 9.56 -16.50 27.92
N LEU A 265 9.25 -15.63 26.92
CA LEU A 265 8.08 -15.79 26.07
C LEU A 265 8.16 -17.06 25.23
N ARG A 266 9.35 -17.42 24.73
CA ARG A 266 9.61 -18.67 24.03
C ARG A 266 9.38 -19.88 24.92
N ASN A 267 9.92 -19.88 26.13
CA ASN A 267 9.74 -20.97 27.09
C ASN A 267 8.26 -21.15 27.49
N LYS A 268 7.51 -20.06 27.62
CA LYS A 268 6.09 -20.08 27.96
C LYS A 268 5.23 -20.70 26.86
N TRP A 269 5.50 -20.36 25.59
CA TRP A 269 4.60 -20.65 24.47
C TRP A 269 5.13 -21.67 23.47
N ASN A 270 6.42 -21.98 23.52
CA ASN A 270 7.12 -22.88 22.59
C ASN A 270 6.76 -22.62 21.10
N PRO A 271 6.94 -21.38 20.60
CA PRO A 271 6.58 -21.04 19.24
C PRO A 271 7.48 -21.74 18.22
N ILE A 272 6.96 -22.01 17.03
CA ILE A 272 7.73 -22.56 15.91
C ILE A 272 8.89 -21.63 15.58
N TYR A 273 8.63 -20.34 15.53
CA TYR A 273 9.66 -19.30 15.44
C TYR A 273 9.17 -17.99 16.07
N GLN A 274 10.15 -17.13 16.36
CA GLN A 274 9.94 -15.73 16.76
C GLN A 274 10.34 -14.85 15.57
N ALA A 275 9.41 -14.05 15.03
CA ALA A 275 9.69 -13.11 13.95
C ALA A 275 9.97 -11.72 14.52
N VAL A 276 11.13 -11.16 14.20
CA VAL A 276 11.65 -9.93 14.81
C VAL A 276 11.86 -8.86 13.75
N GLU A 277 11.39 -7.64 14.00
CA GLU A 277 11.58 -6.50 13.11
C GLU A 277 13.07 -6.13 13.00
N LYS A 278 13.55 -5.97 11.75
CA LYS A 278 14.94 -5.59 11.41
C LYS A 278 15.22 -4.09 11.67
N LYS A 279 14.94 -3.57 12.84
CA LYS A 279 15.52 -2.28 13.25
C LYS A 279 16.93 -2.49 13.77
N ILE A 280 17.67 -1.41 14.02
CA ILE A 280 19.09 -1.46 14.42
C ILE A 280 19.35 -2.48 15.55
N PHE A 281 18.51 -2.51 16.58
CA PHE A 281 18.63 -3.46 17.70
C PHE A 281 18.13 -4.86 17.35
N GLY A 282 17.12 -4.98 16.46
CA GLY A 282 16.61 -6.25 15.99
C GLY A 282 17.67 -7.08 15.25
N LEU A 283 18.57 -6.45 14.52
CA LEU A 283 19.67 -7.15 13.84
C LEU A 283 20.61 -7.84 14.82
N ASN A 284 20.97 -7.20 15.94
CA ASN A 284 21.82 -7.79 16.96
C ASN A 284 21.13 -9.00 17.63
N ILE A 285 19.84 -8.86 17.94
CA ILE A 285 19.02 -9.94 18.52
C ILE A 285 18.95 -11.14 17.55
N ILE A 286 18.71 -10.88 16.26
CA ILE A 286 18.63 -11.93 15.23
C ILE A 286 19.98 -12.67 15.08
N GLN A 287 21.11 -11.93 15.06
CA GLN A 287 22.45 -12.53 14.95
C GLN A 287 22.79 -13.37 16.19
N ASN A 288 22.51 -12.87 17.39
CA ASN A 288 22.74 -13.58 18.64
C ASN A 288 21.86 -14.83 18.75
N ALA A 289 20.58 -14.74 18.37
CA ALA A 289 19.68 -15.88 18.35
C ALA A 289 20.14 -16.96 17.37
N ALA A 290 20.55 -16.58 16.16
CA ALA A 290 21.07 -17.49 15.15
C ALA A 290 22.32 -18.23 15.64
N SER A 291 23.25 -17.53 16.31
CA SER A 291 24.46 -18.15 16.88
C SER A 291 24.16 -19.19 17.98
N ARG A 292 23.01 -19.08 18.63
CA ARG A 292 22.52 -20.01 19.68
C ARG A 292 21.58 -21.09 19.15
N GLY A 293 21.35 -21.15 17.81
CA GLY A 293 20.43 -22.10 17.18
C GLY A 293 18.96 -21.85 17.51
N ILE A 294 18.59 -20.61 17.91
CA ILE A 294 17.21 -20.22 18.18
C ILE A 294 16.53 -19.83 16.86
N PRO A 295 15.39 -20.43 16.47
CA PRO A 295 14.70 -20.10 15.24
C PRO A 295 14.06 -18.72 15.31
N VAL A 296 14.78 -17.71 14.83
CA VAL A 296 14.32 -16.32 14.70
C VAL A 296 14.23 -15.96 13.22
N MET A 297 13.12 -15.37 12.83
CA MET A 297 12.88 -14.90 11.47
C MET A 297 12.95 -13.38 11.42
N PRO A 298 13.77 -12.80 10.51
CA PRO A 298 13.82 -11.37 10.33
C PRO A 298 12.58 -10.84 9.59
N LEU A 299 12.03 -9.71 10.06
CA LEU A 299 10.94 -8.98 9.41
C LEU A 299 11.45 -7.66 8.84
N SER A 300 11.17 -7.38 7.57
CA SER A 300 11.49 -6.08 6.98
C SER A 300 10.49 -5.01 7.45
N ALA A 301 11.03 -3.86 7.89
CA ALA A 301 10.24 -2.69 8.31
C ALA A 301 9.87 -1.78 7.13
N ASP A 302 9.74 -2.33 5.92
CA ASP A 302 9.52 -1.55 4.71
C ASP A 302 8.14 -0.87 4.70
N GLY A 303 8.12 0.40 4.32
CA GLY A 303 6.91 1.17 4.10
C GLY A 303 6.33 1.87 5.34
N ASN A 304 5.22 2.59 5.12
CA ASN A 304 4.47 3.30 6.15
C ASN A 304 3.66 2.30 7.00
N LYS A 305 3.60 2.52 8.32
CA LYS A 305 2.85 1.68 9.27
C LYS A 305 1.37 1.49 8.92
N ILE A 306 0.72 2.52 8.38
CA ILE A 306 -0.67 2.44 7.93
C ILE A 306 -0.79 1.42 6.80
N TYR A 307 0.14 1.43 5.86
CA TYR A 307 0.16 0.49 4.75
C TYR A 307 0.35 -0.97 5.21
N ARG A 308 1.26 -1.19 6.19
CA ARG A 308 1.43 -2.54 6.76
C ARG A 308 0.18 -3.04 7.47
N ALA A 309 -0.60 -2.14 8.08
CA ALA A 309 -1.83 -2.49 8.80
C ALA A 309 -3.07 -2.70 7.90
N GLU A 310 -3.03 -2.33 6.60
CA GLU A 310 -4.18 -2.49 5.71
C GLU A 310 -4.62 -3.95 5.51
N PRO A 311 -3.73 -4.94 5.27
CA PRO A 311 -4.14 -6.34 5.22
C PRO A 311 -4.78 -6.81 6.51
N LEU A 312 -4.27 -6.35 7.66
CA LEU A 312 -4.85 -6.64 8.96
C LEU A 312 -6.25 -6.05 9.11
N GLN A 313 -6.50 -4.82 8.61
CA GLN A 313 -7.84 -4.24 8.59
C GLN A 313 -8.82 -5.12 7.80
N VAL A 314 -8.39 -5.64 6.65
CA VAL A 314 -9.21 -6.55 5.84
C VAL A 314 -9.56 -7.82 6.62
N HIS A 315 -8.58 -8.40 7.33
CA HIS A 315 -8.81 -9.58 8.17
C HIS A 315 -9.80 -9.29 9.30
N PHE A 316 -9.68 -8.16 9.97
CA PHE A 316 -10.64 -7.73 10.99
C PHE A 316 -12.06 -7.55 10.42
N LYS A 317 -12.19 -6.85 9.28
CA LYS A 317 -13.49 -6.67 8.58
C LYS A 317 -14.17 -7.98 8.23
N ASN A 318 -13.38 -8.99 7.87
CA ASN A 318 -13.87 -10.31 7.48
C ASN A 318 -14.05 -11.26 8.69
N GLY A 319 -13.79 -10.78 9.93
CA GLY A 319 -13.94 -11.57 11.15
C GLY A 319 -12.92 -12.69 11.29
N LEU A 320 -11.73 -12.54 10.69
CA LEU A 320 -10.67 -13.54 10.68
C LEU A 320 -9.61 -13.30 11.76
N VAL A 321 -9.76 -12.30 12.63
CA VAL A 321 -8.89 -12.05 13.77
C VAL A 321 -9.68 -12.24 15.05
N TRP A 322 -9.18 -13.14 15.88
CA TRP A 322 -9.81 -13.53 17.15
C TRP A 322 -8.83 -13.31 18.30
N PHE A 323 -9.31 -12.79 19.40
CA PHE A 323 -8.51 -12.61 20.61
C PHE A 323 -9.34 -12.80 21.87
N LYS A 324 -8.69 -12.94 23.00
CA LYS A 324 -9.36 -13.12 24.29
C LYS A 324 -9.93 -11.78 24.75
N SER A 325 -11.14 -11.81 25.30
CA SER A 325 -11.68 -10.65 26.02
C SER A 325 -10.73 -10.25 27.18
N GLY A 326 -10.44 -8.95 27.28
CA GLY A 326 -9.55 -8.43 28.32
C GLY A 326 -8.14 -8.06 27.86
N PHE A 327 -7.83 -8.18 26.56
CA PHE A 327 -6.61 -7.61 25.99
C PHE A 327 -6.76 -6.08 25.78
N SER A 328 -7.04 -5.38 26.88
CA SER A 328 -7.43 -3.95 26.87
C SER A 328 -6.39 -3.04 26.20
N THR A 329 -5.08 -3.33 26.36
CA THR A 329 -4.02 -2.57 25.70
C THR A 329 -4.06 -2.75 24.19
N LEU A 330 -4.22 -3.97 23.68
CA LEU A 330 -4.37 -4.26 22.26
C LEU A 330 -5.63 -3.60 21.68
N GLU A 331 -6.77 -3.76 22.37
CA GLU A 331 -8.04 -3.15 21.93
C GLU A 331 -7.91 -1.62 21.84
N LYS A 332 -7.28 -0.99 22.84
CA LYS A 332 -7.06 0.45 22.86
C LYS A 332 -6.16 0.88 21.69
N GLN A 333 -5.01 0.23 21.51
CA GLN A 333 -4.09 0.56 20.42
C GLN A 333 -4.78 0.40 19.04
N LEU A 334 -5.55 -0.66 18.83
CA LEU A 334 -6.34 -0.86 17.60
C LEU A 334 -7.35 0.27 17.38
N LEU A 335 -8.11 0.65 18.41
CA LEU A 335 -9.13 1.70 18.30
C LEU A 335 -8.55 3.10 18.11
N GLU A 336 -7.33 3.34 18.56
CA GLU A 336 -6.65 4.63 18.41
C GLU A 336 -5.77 4.70 17.15
N PHE A 337 -5.45 3.56 16.52
CA PHE A 337 -4.57 3.50 15.35
C PHE A 337 -5.17 4.21 14.12
N PRO A 338 -4.43 5.04 13.38
CA PRO A 338 -2.98 5.29 13.47
C PRO A 338 -2.59 6.50 14.34
N ASN A 339 -3.53 7.12 15.04
CA ASN A 339 -3.35 8.40 15.74
C ASN A 339 -3.00 8.22 17.23
N GLY A 340 -2.98 6.99 17.72
CA GLY A 340 -2.61 6.65 19.08
C GLY A 340 -1.17 6.99 19.42
N LYS A 341 -0.89 7.19 20.71
CA LYS A 341 0.46 7.44 21.22
C LYS A 341 1.35 6.18 21.11
N HIS A 342 0.75 5.01 21.26
CA HIS A 342 1.39 3.69 21.19
C HIS A 342 0.64 2.82 20.21
N ASP A 343 1.35 2.13 19.34
CA ASP A 343 0.81 1.25 18.32
C ASP A 343 1.66 -0.04 18.08
N ASP A 344 2.58 -0.32 18.99
CA ASP A 344 3.56 -1.39 18.87
C ASP A 344 2.90 -2.78 18.76
N LEU A 345 1.81 -3.04 19.50
CA LEU A 345 1.03 -4.28 19.37
C LEU A 345 0.28 -4.36 18.02
N VAL A 346 -0.14 -3.22 17.47
CA VAL A 346 -0.77 -3.18 16.15
C VAL A 346 0.25 -3.50 15.07
N ASP A 347 1.47 -2.98 15.17
CA ASP A 347 2.56 -3.31 14.26
C ASP A 347 2.92 -4.80 14.35
N CYS A 348 3.06 -5.37 15.54
CA CYS A 348 3.26 -6.81 15.71
C CYS A 348 2.13 -7.64 15.09
N LEU A 349 0.88 -7.25 15.27
CA LEU A 349 -0.27 -7.96 14.70
C LEU A 349 -0.35 -7.81 13.17
N ALA A 350 0.06 -6.65 12.64
CA ALA A 350 0.19 -6.45 11.20
C ALA A 350 1.23 -7.41 10.60
N TYR A 351 2.37 -7.59 11.25
CA TYR A 351 3.35 -8.60 10.84
C TYR A 351 2.81 -10.03 10.91
N ALA A 352 2.02 -10.38 11.93
CA ALA A 352 1.37 -11.69 12.00
C ALA A 352 0.46 -11.93 10.77
N CYS A 353 -0.28 -10.91 10.34
CA CYS A 353 -1.10 -10.96 9.13
C CYS A 353 -0.27 -11.13 7.86
N LEU A 354 0.83 -10.40 7.71
CA LEU A 354 1.73 -10.53 6.57
C LEU A 354 2.36 -11.94 6.48
N LEU A 355 2.73 -12.52 7.63
CA LEU A 355 3.23 -13.90 7.70
C LEU A 355 2.19 -14.94 7.27
N LEU A 356 0.92 -14.75 7.64
CA LEU A 356 -0.17 -15.59 7.17
C LEU A 356 -0.30 -15.52 5.65
N LEU A 357 -0.26 -14.33 5.06
CA LEU A 357 -0.41 -14.12 3.63
C LEU A 357 0.78 -14.68 2.84
N SER A 358 2.01 -14.56 3.36
CA SER A 358 3.21 -15.11 2.73
C SER A 358 3.21 -16.64 2.69
N LYS A 359 2.68 -17.32 3.70
CA LYS A 359 2.55 -18.80 3.72
C LYS A 359 1.60 -19.33 2.66
N ASN A 360 0.57 -18.58 2.29
CA ASN A 360 -0.35 -18.96 1.22
C ASN A 360 0.29 -18.84 -0.18
N ASN A 361 1.46 -18.21 -0.30
CA ASN A 361 2.26 -18.05 -1.52
C ASN A 361 3.54 -18.89 -1.52
N THR A 362 3.55 -20.08 -0.91
CA THR A 362 4.70 -21.03 -0.92
C THR A 362 6.08 -20.38 -0.83
N LEU A 363 6.35 -19.65 0.28
CA LEU A 363 7.72 -19.32 0.64
C LEU A 363 8.35 -20.60 1.26
N THR A 364 9.31 -21.17 0.56
CA THR A 364 10.14 -22.25 1.10
C THR A 364 11.19 -21.67 2.07
N ILE A 365 11.76 -22.53 2.91
CA ILE A 365 12.86 -22.15 3.83
C ILE A 365 14.04 -21.53 3.06
N ALA A 366 14.26 -21.91 1.80
CA ALA A 366 15.26 -21.36 0.90
C ALA A 366 15.03 -19.86 0.57
N ASP A 367 13.78 -19.41 0.45
CA ASP A 367 13.45 -18.01 0.21
C ASP A 367 13.72 -17.11 1.45
N ILE A 368 13.87 -17.73 2.62
CA ILE A 368 14.11 -17.04 3.89
C ILE A 368 15.61 -16.84 4.17
N TYR A 369 16.45 -17.76 3.73
CA TYR A 369 17.88 -17.77 4.06
C TYR A 369 18.80 -17.35 2.92
N GLY A 370 18.27 -17.09 1.70
CA GLY A 370 19.08 -16.74 0.52
C GLY A 370 20.01 -17.89 0.14
N GLU A 371 19.97 -18.37 -1.08
CA GLU A 371 21.07 -19.19 -1.60
C GLU A 371 22.31 -18.29 -1.73
N ASP A 372 23.45 -18.76 -1.21
CA ASP A 372 24.78 -18.16 -1.34
C ASP A 372 25.24 -18.03 -2.81
#